data_6f97478a2d13936f9a4e90d23329ab14
#
_entry.id   6f97478a2d13936f9a4e90d23329ab14
#
_cell.length_a   1.000
_cell.length_b   1.000
_cell.length_c   1.000
_cell.angle_alpha   90.00
_cell.angle_beta   90.00
_cell.angle_gamma   90.00
#
_symmetry.space_group_name_H-M   'P 1'
#
loop_
_entity.id
_entity.type
_entity.pdbx_description
1 polymer ?
#
loop_
_entity_poly.entity_id
_entity_poly.type
_entity_poly.pdbx_seq_one_letter_code
_entity_poly.pdbx_strand_id
1 'polypeptide(L)'
;MKKHFVTQPHPRKTVRTTVFATATIVTALSIAERSLGFLYRIVLSRLLGAEGLGLYQVALSVFSVFLTIGTGGIPITVSRLIAKSKAENNPLDERRAVGAGLFLSLALTLPVSLILLIFPKIVGFLFADGRGLAVFRILIIGLVFSSLYAVFRGSFWGNKRFLLPSILEISEEAVMVIFGVLLLKNARSIESGASLASWAVVISYLFSFSASTLCFFICGGKLASPKRQLKPLVNATLPITSVRAGGALVNSAVAVLLPVMLMRAGFSESDALTLFGVVSGMAIPVLFIPSTVIGSLSLVLVPELSQDFYGKNTKRLYKNLSRGLSVSLLVSLFLLPFFYALGGDLGRLAFSNALAGEYIKKGSILLIPMSLAMISTSILNSMGFEKQTFLFYFLGASVMIICVLVLPFFCGAYAYLIGLGASFTTSAVCNLVFLGKKCPKLYRQMLKCEGQVCVHPLFKGVVCVLPLSFIGAILLPLFKRIFGAFLSLTLTGVALVVCTLIAWFALKIIKMPKK
;
A
#
# COMPACT_ATOMS: atom_id res chain seq x y z
N MET A 1 61.21 21.28 -5.76
CA MET A 1 60.25 20.14 -5.87
C MET A 1 58.85 20.68 -5.93
N LYS A 2 58.27 20.86 -7.12
CA LYS A 2 56.89 21.32 -7.34
C LYS A 2 55.99 20.10 -7.37
N LYS A 3 55.03 19.99 -6.43
CA LYS A 3 53.97 18.99 -6.45
C LYS A 3 52.90 19.41 -7.47
N HIS A 4 52.79 18.63 -8.55
CA HIS A 4 51.65 18.71 -9.47
C HIS A 4 50.40 18.15 -8.78
N PHE A 5 49.42 19.01 -8.50
CA PHE A 5 48.07 18.61 -8.21
C PHE A 5 47.39 18.21 -9.52
N VAL A 6 47.20 16.93 -9.72
CA VAL A 6 46.36 16.40 -10.80
C VAL A 6 44.90 16.57 -10.35
N THR A 7 44.25 17.57 -10.95
CA THR A 7 42.79 17.75 -10.83
C THR A 7 42.10 16.65 -11.62
N GLN A 8 41.48 15.70 -10.91
CA GLN A 8 40.60 14.72 -11.55
C GLN A 8 39.33 15.43 -12.03
N PRO A 9 38.86 15.16 -13.27
CA PRO A 9 37.64 15.75 -13.79
C PRO A 9 36.43 15.16 -13.05
N HIS A 10 35.54 16.00 -12.55
CA HIS A 10 34.30 15.63 -11.88
C HIS A 10 33.31 14.93 -12.83
N PRO A 11 32.98 13.66 -12.65
CA PRO A 11 31.90 12.97 -13.39
C PRO A 11 30.56 13.14 -12.68
N ARG A 12 30.15 14.38 -12.33
CA ARG A 12 28.92 14.58 -11.54
C ARG A 12 27.62 14.71 -12.34
N LYS A 13 27.64 15.04 -13.60
CA LYS A 13 26.42 15.29 -14.39
C LYS A 13 25.80 14.01 -15.00
N THR A 14 26.58 13.13 -15.57
CA THR A 14 26.11 11.90 -16.24
C THR A 14 25.56 10.85 -15.28
N VAL A 15 26.16 10.67 -14.10
CA VAL A 15 25.68 9.71 -13.07
C VAL A 15 24.34 10.15 -12.48
N ARG A 16 24.15 11.47 -12.30
CA ARG A 16 22.90 12.00 -11.71
C ARG A 16 21.70 11.88 -12.65
N THR A 17 21.90 12.05 -13.95
CA THR A 17 20.84 11.84 -14.97
C THR A 17 20.45 10.37 -15.10
N THR A 18 21.40 9.44 -15.02
CA THR A 18 21.15 8.00 -15.12
C THR A 18 20.38 7.48 -13.90
N VAL A 19 20.72 7.91 -12.68
CA VAL A 19 20.00 7.52 -11.45
C VAL A 19 18.58 8.06 -11.46
N PHE A 20 18.38 9.31 -11.87
CA PHE A 20 17.04 9.91 -11.95
C PHE A 20 16.16 9.20 -13.00
N ALA A 21 16.72 8.92 -14.19
CA ALA A 21 16.01 8.17 -15.23
C ALA A 21 15.60 6.77 -14.75
N THR A 22 16.52 6.04 -14.10
CA THR A 22 16.22 4.72 -13.54
C THR A 22 15.12 4.79 -12.48
N ALA A 23 15.19 5.76 -11.56
CA ALA A 23 14.16 5.96 -10.54
C ALA A 23 12.79 6.27 -11.15
N THR A 24 12.73 7.09 -12.20
CA THR A 24 11.48 7.42 -12.92
C THR A 24 10.89 6.18 -13.58
N ILE A 25 11.69 5.36 -14.25
CA ILE A 25 11.22 4.12 -14.89
C ILE A 25 10.73 3.13 -13.83
N VAL A 26 11.46 2.91 -12.75
CA VAL A 26 11.03 2.03 -11.64
C VAL A 26 9.70 2.51 -11.05
N THR A 27 9.54 3.82 -10.85
CA THR A 27 8.28 4.39 -10.35
C THR A 27 7.13 4.16 -11.34
N ALA A 28 7.35 4.36 -12.63
CA ALA A 28 6.33 4.10 -13.66
C ALA A 28 5.93 2.62 -13.70
N LEU A 29 6.91 1.70 -13.61
CA LEU A 29 6.65 0.26 -13.52
C LEU A 29 5.86 -0.11 -12.26
N SER A 30 6.18 0.46 -11.10
CA SER A 30 5.41 0.21 -9.86
C SER A 30 3.97 0.76 -9.92
N ILE A 31 3.73 1.84 -10.66
CA ILE A 31 2.37 2.33 -10.92
C ILE A 31 1.62 1.35 -11.83
N ALA A 32 2.28 0.87 -12.89
CA ALA A 32 1.69 -0.10 -13.83
C ALA A 32 1.33 -1.42 -13.11
N GLU A 33 2.22 -1.96 -12.26
CA GLU A 33 1.98 -3.12 -11.41
C GLU A 33 0.72 -2.94 -10.54
N ARG A 34 0.64 -1.83 -9.79
CA ARG A 34 -0.53 -1.54 -8.94
C ARG A 34 -1.82 -1.40 -9.75
N SER A 35 -1.74 -0.82 -10.94
CA SER A 35 -2.89 -0.69 -11.84
C SER A 35 -3.36 -2.05 -12.34
N LEU A 36 -2.42 -2.93 -12.69
CA LEU A 36 -2.71 -4.30 -13.13
C LEU A 36 -3.37 -5.11 -11.98
N GLY A 37 -2.84 -5.03 -10.77
CA GLY A 37 -3.44 -5.66 -9.59
C GLY A 37 -4.82 -5.12 -9.25
N PHE A 38 -5.06 -3.83 -9.45
CA PHE A 38 -6.40 -3.26 -9.30
C PHE A 38 -7.38 -3.78 -10.36
N LEU A 39 -6.95 -3.85 -11.63
CA LEU A 39 -7.75 -4.44 -12.71
C LEU A 39 -8.07 -5.91 -12.43
N TYR A 40 -7.10 -6.67 -11.95
CA TYR A 40 -7.33 -8.06 -11.54
C TYR A 40 -8.39 -8.20 -10.46
N ARG A 41 -8.41 -7.30 -9.46
CA ARG A 41 -9.47 -7.28 -8.44
C ARG A 41 -10.85 -7.06 -9.04
N ILE A 42 -10.97 -6.18 -10.04
CA ILE A 42 -12.24 -5.98 -10.75
C ILE A 42 -12.67 -7.28 -11.42
N VAL A 43 -11.75 -7.96 -12.10
CA VAL A 43 -12.03 -9.25 -12.74
C VAL A 43 -12.41 -10.30 -11.71
N LEU A 44 -11.65 -10.44 -10.62
CA LEU A 44 -11.96 -11.36 -9.53
C LEU A 44 -13.36 -11.11 -8.93
N SER A 45 -13.70 -9.86 -8.68
CA SER A 45 -15.00 -9.52 -8.10
C SER A 45 -16.17 -9.92 -8.99
N ARG A 46 -16.00 -9.85 -10.30
CA ARG A 46 -17.01 -10.25 -11.28
C ARG A 46 -17.13 -11.76 -11.46
N LEU A 47 -16.01 -12.48 -11.36
CA LEU A 47 -15.96 -13.93 -11.56
C LEU A 47 -16.31 -14.71 -10.28
N LEU A 48 -15.84 -14.25 -9.12
CA LEU A 48 -16.09 -14.90 -7.82
C LEU A 48 -17.36 -14.43 -7.12
N GLY A 49 -17.87 -13.25 -7.50
CA GLY A 49 -18.89 -12.57 -6.73
C GLY A 49 -18.34 -12.00 -5.40
N ALA A 50 -19.20 -11.39 -4.61
CA ALA A 50 -18.81 -10.73 -3.36
C ALA A 50 -18.42 -11.74 -2.27
N GLU A 51 -19.17 -12.85 -2.14
CA GLU A 51 -18.90 -13.91 -1.15
C GLU A 51 -17.56 -14.59 -1.42
N GLY A 52 -17.32 -15.02 -2.67
CA GLY A 52 -16.07 -15.67 -3.04
C GLY A 52 -14.86 -14.76 -2.89
N LEU A 53 -15.03 -13.47 -3.19
CA LEU A 53 -13.98 -12.47 -2.96
C LEU A 53 -13.74 -12.27 -1.46
N GLY A 54 -14.78 -12.30 -0.62
CA GLY A 54 -14.66 -12.23 0.83
C GLY A 54 -13.88 -13.42 1.39
N LEU A 55 -14.23 -14.63 0.97
CA LEU A 55 -13.57 -15.87 1.36
C LEU A 55 -12.06 -15.83 0.98
N TYR A 56 -11.76 -15.46 -0.27
CA TYR A 56 -10.39 -15.30 -0.75
C TYR A 56 -9.63 -14.23 0.04
N GLN A 57 -10.27 -13.11 0.36
CA GLN A 57 -9.63 -11.98 1.04
C GLN A 57 -9.29 -12.30 2.51
N VAL A 58 -10.13 -13.05 3.22
CA VAL A 58 -9.82 -13.55 4.57
C VAL A 58 -8.60 -14.46 4.52
N ALA A 59 -8.61 -15.45 3.62
CA ALA A 59 -7.48 -16.38 3.48
C ALA A 59 -6.16 -15.66 3.11
N LEU A 60 -6.23 -14.72 2.18
CA LEU A 60 -5.08 -13.90 1.77
C LEU A 60 -4.57 -13.03 2.92
N SER A 61 -5.45 -12.49 3.76
CA SER A 61 -5.07 -11.66 4.91
C SER A 61 -4.34 -12.48 5.98
N VAL A 62 -4.81 -13.69 6.29
CA VAL A 62 -4.11 -14.61 7.19
C VAL A 62 -2.76 -15.04 6.58
N PHE A 63 -2.74 -15.41 5.30
CA PHE A 63 -1.52 -15.76 4.58
C PHE A 63 -0.48 -14.60 4.59
N SER A 64 -0.92 -13.35 4.50
CA SER A 64 -0.04 -12.17 4.48
C SER A 64 0.82 -12.02 5.73
N VAL A 65 0.38 -12.55 6.87
CA VAL A 65 1.16 -12.57 8.12
C VAL A 65 2.37 -13.48 7.95
N PHE A 66 2.14 -14.72 7.49
CA PHE A 66 3.23 -15.69 7.26
C PHE A 66 4.17 -15.20 6.15
N LEU A 67 3.60 -14.63 5.08
CA LEU A 67 4.36 -14.03 3.98
C LEU A 67 5.26 -12.90 4.51
N THR A 68 4.74 -12.03 5.36
CA THR A 68 5.51 -10.91 5.94
C THR A 68 6.62 -11.41 6.87
N ILE A 69 6.40 -12.46 7.64
CA ILE A 69 7.42 -13.09 8.47
C ILE A 69 8.53 -13.67 7.59
N GLY A 70 8.18 -14.34 6.49
CA GLY A 70 9.14 -14.97 5.58
C GLY A 70 9.89 -14.00 4.66
N THR A 71 9.29 -12.84 4.35
CA THR A 71 9.83 -11.91 3.33
C THR A 71 10.17 -10.51 3.84
N GLY A 72 9.64 -10.10 5.00
CA GLY A 72 9.54 -8.69 5.41
C GLY A 72 10.86 -7.92 5.48
N GLY A 73 11.89 -8.48 6.08
CA GLY A 73 13.19 -7.81 6.26
C GLY A 73 14.29 -8.32 5.33
N ILE A 74 14.13 -9.51 4.75
CA ILE A 74 15.18 -10.23 4.02
C ILE A 74 15.72 -9.43 2.82
N PRO A 75 14.90 -8.88 1.90
CA PRO A 75 15.43 -8.16 0.73
C PRO A 75 16.28 -6.96 1.12
N ILE A 76 15.84 -6.20 2.10
CA ILE A 76 16.54 -4.99 2.58
C ILE A 76 17.88 -5.36 3.20
N THR A 77 17.88 -6.42 4.02
CA THR A 77 19.09 -6.86 4.73
C THR A 77 20.11 -7.50 3.79
N VAL A 78 19.66 -8.37 2.87
CA VAL A 78 20.53 -8.95 1.84
C VAL A 78 21.14 -7.84 0.98
N SER A 79 20.33 -6.89 0.53
CA SER A 79 20.81 -5.73 -0.24
C SER A 79 21.88 -4.94 0.51
N ARG A 80 21.66 -4.68 1.83
CA ARG A 80 22.63 -3.96 2.68
C ARG A 80 23.93 -4.75 2.85
N LEU A 81 23.86 -6.05 3.09
CA LEU A 81 25.05 -6.89 3.25
C LEU A 81 25.86 -6.97 1.95
N ILE A 82 25.21 -7.10 0.80
CA ILE A 82 25.88 -7.08 -0.50
C ILE A 82 26.55 -5.72 -0.75
N ALA A 83 25.87 -4.62 -0.50
CA ALA A 83 26.43 -3.28 -0.65
C ALA A 83 27.65 -3.07 0.27
N LYS A 84 27.61 -3.58 1.51
CA LYS A 84 28.72 -3.57 2.45
C LYS A 84 29.89 -4.40 1.92
N SER A 85 29.64 -5.66 1.51
CA SER A 85 30.68 -6.56 0.99
C SER A 85 31.39 -5.99 -0.25
N LYS A 86 30.64 -5.27 -1.10
CA LYS A 86 31.22 -4.55 -2.25
C LYS A 86 32.10 -3.38 -1.83
N ALA A 87 31.69 -2.61 -0.83
CA ALA A 87 32.52 -1.51 -0.30
C ALA A 87 33.82 -2.03 0.34
N GLU A 88 33.79 -3.24 0.90
CA GLU A 88 34.93 -3.94 1.47
C GLU A 88 35.75 -4.75 0.43
N ASN A 89 35.37 -4.70 -0.86
CA ASN A 89 35.96 -5.49 -1.94
C ASN A 89 36.00 -7.00 -1.67
N ASN A 90 34.99 -7.55 -1.00
CA ASN A 90 34.92 -8.96 -0.65
C ASN A 90 33.80 -9.71 -1.42
N PRO A 91 34.09 -10.23 -2.63
CA PRO A 91 33.08 -10.90 -3.45
C PRO A 91 32.59 -12.23 -2.84
N LEU A 92 33.36 -12.84 -1.95
CA LEU A 92 32.96 -14.06 -1.28
C LEU A 92 31.84 -13.80 -0.25
N ASP A 93 31.92 -12.69 0.48
CA ASP A 93 30.88 -12.30 1.44
C ASP A 93 29.60 -11.82 0.73
N GLU A 94 29.68 -11.28 -0.49
CA GLU A 94 28.51 -11.04 -1.35
C GLU A 94 27.74 -12.35 -1.64
N ARG A 95 28.46 -13.40 -2.08
CA ARG A 95 27.87 -14.72 -2.37
C ARG A 95 27.31 -15.39 -1.11
N ARG A 96 28.01 -15.23 0.02
CA ARG A 96 27.58 -15.72 1.34
C ARG A 96 26.32 -15.02 1.84
N ALA A 97 26.14 -13.73 1.55
CA ALA A 97 24.93 -12.99 1.92
C ALA A 97 23.68 -13.54 1.20
N VAL A 98 23.79 -13.89 -0.09
CA VAL A 98 22.70 -14.54 -0.84
C VAL A 98 22.44 -15.94 -0.30
N GLY A 99 23.50 -16.76 -0.09
CA GLY A 99 23.36 -18.09 0.49
C GLY A 99 22.74 -18.08 1.90
N ALA A 100 23.11 -17.11 2.73
CA ALA A 100 22.51 -16.92 4.05
C ALA A 100 21.03 -16.51 3.97
N GLY A 101 20.67 -15.65 2.99
CA GLY A 101 19.29 -15.28 2.72
C GLY A 101 18.44 -16.47 2.32
N LEU A 102 18.89 -17.28 1.37
CA LEU A 102 18.19 -18.49 0.92
C LEU A 102 18.03 -19.50 2.06
N PHE A 103 19.08 -19.72 2.85
CA PHE A 103 19.03 -20.61 4.01
C PHE A 103 18.02 -20.12 5.05
N LEU A 104 18.06 -18.82 5.42
CA LEU A 104 17.14 -18.24 6.39
C LEU A 104 15.69 -18.29 5.91
N SER A 105 15.45 -17.95 4.62
CA SER A 105 14.13 -18.04 4.02
C SER A 105 13.56 -19.45 4.08
N LEU A 106 14.34 -20.46 3.66
CA LEU A 106 13.92 -21.86 3.73
C LEU A 106 13.72 -22.33 5.17
N ALA A 107 14.64 -22.00 6.06
CA ALA A 107 14.56 -22.41 7.47
C ALA A 107 13.33 -21.82 8.20
N LEU A 108 12.86 -20.64 7.77
CA LEU A 108 11.66 -20.03 8.35
C LEU A 108 10.37 -20.51 7.66
N THR A 109 10.36 -20.60 6.32
CA THR A 109 9.11 -20.79 5.59
C THR A 109 8.78 -22.23 5.29
N LEU A 110 9.77 -23.09 5.04
CA LEU A 110 9.53 -24.50 4.69
C LEU A 110 8.92 -25.28 5.87
N PRO A 111 9.46 -25.22 7.12
CA PRO A 111 8.84 -25.91 8.25
C PRO A 111 7.42 -25.40 8.53
N VAL A 112 7.22 -24.07 8.48
CA VAL A 112 5.91 -23.46 8.70
C VAL A 112 4.92 -23.93 7.64
N SER A 113 5.31 -23.92 6.36
CA SER A 113 4.45 -24.41 5.27
C SER A 113 4.11 -25.89 5.44
N LEU A 114 5.09 -26.73 5.77
CA LEU A 114 4.84 -28.17 5.98
C LEU A 114 3.93 -28.44 7.17
N ILE A 115 4.16 -27.78 8.31
CA ILE A 115 3.30 -27.93 9.50
C ILE A 115 1.87 -27.52 9.18
N LEU A 116 1.66 -26.37 8.51
CA LEU A 116 0.32 -25.87 8.19
C LEU A 116 -0.38 -26.68 7.07
N LEU A 117 0.37 -27.34 6.20
CA LEU A 117 -0.19 -28.27 5.20
C LEU A 117 -0.61 -29.58 5.82
N ILE A 118 0.18 -30.13 6.76
CA ILE A 118 -0.09 -31.42 7.43
C ILE A 118 -1.17 -31.24 8.52
N PHE A 119 -1.07 -30.15 9.30
CA PHE A 119 -1.94 -29.88 10.43
C PHE A 119 -2.72 -28.54 10.25
N PRO A 120 -3.57 -28.41 9.22
CA PRO A 120 -4.26 -27.14 8.92
C PRO A 120 -5.18 -26.68 10.05
N LYS A 121 -5.65 -27.60 10.87
CA LYS A 121 -6.52 -27.31 12.04
C LYS A 121 -5.88 -26.36 13.06
N ILE A 122 -4.55 -26.24 13.09
CA ILE A 122 -3.82 -25.31 13.98
C ILE A 122 -4.26 -23.86 13.74
N VAL A 123 -4.57 -23.49 12.50
CA VAL A 123 -5.04 -22.15 12.12
C VAL A 123 -6.52 -22.12 11.78
N GLY A 124 -7.21 -23.26 11.88
CA GLY A 124 -8.62 -23.41 11.52
C GLY A 124 -9.55 -22.46 12.31
N PHE A 125 -9.21 -22.16 13.56
CA PHE A 125 -9.97 -21.24 14.40
C PHE A 125 -9.95 -19.78 13.91
N LEU A 126 -9.04 -19.42 13.00
CA LEU A 126 -8.97 -18.09 12.39
C LEU A 126 -10.01 -17.91 11.28
N PHE A 127 -10.62 -18.98 10.81
CA PHE A 127 -11.58 -18.93 9.72
C PHE A 127 -12.99 -19.14 10.29
N ALA A 128 -13.82 -18.11 10.13
CA ALA A 128 -15.25 -18.20 10.49
C ALA A 128 -15.96 -19.25 9.63
N ASP A 129 -15.54 -19.39 8.36
CA ASP A 129 -16.01 -20.35 7.37
C ASP A 129 -14.90 -21.35 7.05
N GLY A 130 -15.19 -22.63 7.24
CA GLY A 130 -14.24 -23.73 6.98
C GLY A 130 -13.71 -23.79 5.55
N ARG A 131 -14.45 -23.27 4.57
CA ARG A 131 -14.02 -23.13 3.16
C ARG A 131 -12.77 -22.25 3.04
N GLY A 132 -12.61 -21.23 3.90
CA GLY A 132 -11.43 -20.35 3.93
C GLY A 132 -10.14 -21.10 4.25
N LEU A 133 -10.21 -22.17 5.03
CA LEU A 133 -9.04 -23.00 5.35
C LEU A 133 -8.52 -23.75 4.12
N ALA A 134 -9.41 -24.23 3.24
CA ALA A 134 -9.02 -24.87 1.98
C ALA A 134 -8.27 -23.90 1.06
N VAL A 135 -8.78 -22.68 0.93
CA VAL A 135 -8.14 -21.58 0.17
C VAL A 135 -6.77 -21.22 0.74
N PHE A 136 -6.67 -21.09 2.07
CA PHE A 136 -5.41 -20.80 2.76
C PHE A 136 -4.35 -21.90 2.55
N ARG A 137 -4.74 -23.19 2.57
CA ARG A 137 -3.82 -24.31 2.33
C ARG A 137 -3.15 -24.23 0.97
N ILE A 138 -3.82 -23.73 -0.04
CA ILE A 138 -3.23 -23.51 -1.37
C ILE A 138 -2.21 -22.38 -1.29
N LEU A 139 -2.59 -21.24 -0.70
CA LEU A 139 -1.71 -20.07 -0.59
C LEU A 139 -0.40 -20.38 0.14
N ILE A 140 -0.44 -21.21 1.19
CA ILE A 140 0.74 -21.53 2.00
C ILE A 140 1.84 -22.25 1.21
N ILE A 141 1.49 -22.93 0.11
CA ILE A 141 2.46 -23.51 -0.84
C ILE A 141 3.31 -22.41 -1.47
N GLY A 142 2.67 -21.26 -1.79
CA GLY A 142 3.33 -20.11 -2.39
C GLY A 142 4.32 -19.40 -1.46
N LEU A 143 4.21 -19.61 -0.13
CA LEU A 143 5.06 -18.95 0.87
C LEU A 143 6.55 -19.19 0.62
N VAL A 144 6.93 -20.43 0.33
CA VAL A 144 8.33 -20.81 0.08
C VAL A 144 8.87 -20.11 -1.16
N PHE A 145 8.12 -20.14 -2.27
CA PHE A 145 8.55 -19.53 -3.53
C PHE A 145 8.70 -18.01 -3.40
N SER A 146 7.72 -17.35 -2.80
CA SER A 146 7.77 -15.90 -2.59
C SER A 146 8.91 -15.49 -1.65
N SER A 147 9.21 -16.27 -0.62
CA SER A 147 10.31 -15.98 0.30
C SER A 147 11.69 -16.14 -0.38
N LEU A 148 11.86 -17.14 -1.23
CA LEU A 148 13.07 -17.32 -2.02
C LEU A 148 13.25 -16.21 -3.06
N TYR A 149 12.17 -15.81 -3.75
CA TYR A 149 12.17 -14.65 -4.64
C TYR A 149 12.63 -13.38 -3.92
N ALA A 150 12.17 -13.15 -2.68
CA ALA A 150 12.55 -11.99 -1.89
C ALA A 150 14.08 -11.87 -1.68
N VAL A 151 14.80 -13.00 -1.59
CA VAL A 151 16.27 -13.01 -1.48
C VAL A 151 16.92 -12.53 -2.78
N PHE A 152 16.48 -13.06 -3.93
CA PHE A 152 17.02 -12.65 -5.24
C PHE A 152 16.72 -11.18 -5.51
N ARG A 153 15.52 -10.69 -5.17
CA ARG A 153 15.16 -9.27 -5.23
C ARG A 153 16.15 -8.42 -4.43
N GLY A 154 16.45 -8.84 -3.19
CA GLY A 154 17.46 -8.17 -2.34
C GLY A 154 18.86 -8.19 -2.98
N SER A 155 19.24 -9.30 -3.63
CA SER A 155 20.49 -9.40 -4.36
C SER A 155 20.57 -8.41 -5.51
N PHE A 156 19.52 -8.31 -6.33
CA PHE A 156 19.48 -7.33 -7.43
C PHE A 156 19.56 -5.88 -6.91
N TRP A 157 18.85 -5.54 -5.85
CA TRP A 157 18.93 -4.21 -5.22
C TRP A 157 20.35 -3.89 -4.71
N GLY A 158 21.01 -4.85 -4.04
CA GLY A 158 22.38 -4.70 -3.56
C GLY A 158 23.38 -4.50 -4.69
N ASN A 159 23.08 -5.06 -5.85
CA ASN A 159 23.84 -4.91 -7.09
C ASN A 159 23.44 -3.67 -7.92
N LYS A 160 22.56 -2.78 -7.39
CA LYS A 160 22.02 -1.59 -8.07
C LYS A 160 21.25 -1.89 -9.37
N ARG A 161 20.75 -3.12 -9.53
CA ARG A 161 19.97 -3.57 -10.70
C ARG A 161 18.47 -3.45 -10.39
N PHE A 162 17.98 -2.23 -10.19
CA PHE A 162 16.60 -1.97 -9.75
C PHE A 162 15.53 -2.27 -10.80
N LEU A 163 15.86 -2.15 -12.08
CA LEU A 163 14.91 -2.43 -13.18
C LEU A 163 14.49 -3.89 -13.25
N LEU A 164 15.41 -4.81 -13.00
CA LEU A 164 15.15 -6.24 -13.16
C LEU A 164 14.06 -6.73 -12.19
N PRO A 165 14.11 -6.47 -10.87
CA PRO A 165 13.00 -6.79 -9.98
C PRO A 165 11.67 -6.15 -10.39
N SER A 166 11.68 -4.88 -10.83
CA SER A 166 10.44 -4.21 -11.23
C SER A 166 9.78 -4.84 -12.46
N ILE A 167 10.60 -5.32 -13.42
CA ILE A 167 10.09 -6.06 -14.57
C ILE A 167 9.54 -7.43 -14.12
N LEU A 168 10.24 -8.11 -13.22
CA LEU A 168 9.78 -9.40 -12.69
C LEU A 168 8.48 -9.27 -11.89
N GLU A 169 8.31 -8.20 -11.09
CA GLU A 169 7.09 -7.90 -10.33
C GLU A 169 5.88 -7.65 -11.25
N ILE A 170 6.04 -6.88 -12.32
CA ILE A 170 4.97 -6.71 -13.33
C ILE A 170 4.67 -8.03 -14.05
N SER A 171 5.69 -8.81 -14.38
CA SER A 171 5.50 -10.10 -15.05
C SER A 171 4.80 -11.11 -14.12
N GLU A 172 5.11 -11.09 -12.83
CA GLU A 172 4.42 -11.86 -11.79
C GLU A 172 2.94 -11.53 -11.76
N GLU A 173 2.60 -10.24 -11.69
CA GLU A 173 1.24 -9.76 -11.68
C GLU A 173 0.50 -10.14 -12.98
N ALA A 174 1.17 -10.02 -14.14
CA ALA A 174 0.60 -10.44 -15.41
C ALA A 174 0.32 -11.95 -15.47
N VAL A 175 1.24 -12.78 -14.97
CA VAL A 175 1.06 -14.24 -14.85
C VAL A 175 -0.12 -14.55 -13.93
N MET A 176 -0.23 -13.87 -12.77
CA MET A 176 -1.35 -14.03 -11.85
C MET A 176 -2.69 -13.69 -12.51
N VAL A 177 -2.76 -12.59 -13.26
CA VAL A 177 -3.97 -12.19 -14.00
C VAL A 177 -4.35 -13.24 -15.06
N ILE A 178 -3.39 -13.64 -15.88
CA ILE A 178 -3.62 -14.60 -16.99
C ILE A 178 -4.12 -15.93 -16.43
N PHE A 179 -3.37 -16.53 -15.49
CA PHE A 179 -3.76 -17.81 -14.90
C PHE A 179 -5.02 -17.69 -14.05
N GLY A 180 -5.22 -16.55 -13.35
CA GLY A 180 -6.46 -16.28 -12.62
C GLY A 180 -7.69 -16.32 -13.52
N VAL A 181 -7.65 -15.63 -14.66
CA VAL A 181 -8.76 -15.63 -15.63
C VAL A 181 -8.95 -17.01 -16.25
N LEU A 182 -7.86 -17.69 -16.63
CA LEU A 182 -7.95 -19.01 -17.26
C LEU A 182 -8.51 -20.08 -16.31
N LEU A 183 -8.02 -20.12 -15.08
CA LEU A 183 -8.45 -21.11 -14.09
C LEU A 183 -9.89 -20.85 -13.63
N LEU A 184 -10.29 -19.61 -13.41
CA LEU A 184 -11.62 -19.23 -12.95
C LEU A 184 -12.74 -19.59 -13.94
N LYS A 185 -12.44 -19.74 -15.24
CA LYS A 185 -13.42 -20.29 -16.22
C LYS A 185 -13.93 -21.67 -15.85
N ASN A 186 -13.15 -22.44 -15.09
CA ASN A 186 -13.48 -23.79 -14.63
C ASN A 186 -14.11 -23.83 -13.23
N ALA A 187 -14.38 -22.67 -12.63
CA ALA A 187 -14.99 -22.59 -11.30
C ALA A 187 -16.43 -23.13 -11.34
N ARG A 188 -16.72 -24.13 -10.49
CA ARG A 188 -18.04 -24.75 -10.38
C ARG A 188 -18.79 -24.32 -9.11
N SER A 189 -18.10 -23.79 -8.13
CA SER A 189 -18.63 -23.30 -6.86
C SER A 189 -17.83 -22.11 -6.37
N ILE A 190 -18.34 -21.39 -5.39
CA ILE A 190 -17.67 -20.26 -4.74
C ILE A 190 -16.31 -20.68 -4.15
N GLU A 191 -16.30 -21.81 -3.45
CA GLU A 191 -15.08 -22.37 -2.85
C GLU A 191 -14.05 -22.76 -3.92
N SER A 192 -14.48 -23.46 -4.99
CA SER A 192 -13.59 -23.82 -6.09
C SER A 192 -13.03 -22.59 -6.79
N GLY A 193 -13.84 -21.55 -6.95
CA GLY A 193 -13.39 -20.28 -7.53
C GLY A 193 -12.32 -19.60 -6.67
N ALA A 194 -12.53 -19.45 -5.37
CA ALA A 194 -11.55 -18.87 -4.45
C ALA A 194 -10.25 -19.71 -4.40
N SER A 195 -10.37 -21.04 -4.45
CA SER A 195 -9.25 -21.97 -4.51
C SER A 195 -8.45 -21.82 -5.82
N LEU A 196 -9.12 -21.70 -6.96
CA LEU A 196 -8.48 -21.47 -8.26
C LEU A 196 -7.79 -20.12 -8.35
N ALA A 197 -8.39 -19.06 -7.77
CA ALA A 197 -7.73 -17.77 -7.63
C ALA A 197 -6.43 -17.86 -6.80
N SER A 198 -6.43 -18.68 -5.74
CA SER A 198 -5.25 -18.93 -4.91
C SER A 198 -4.16 -19.70 -5.66
N TRP A 199 -4.53 -20.65 -6.51
CA TRP A 199 -3.58 -21.33 -7.40
C TRP A 199 -2.92 -20.36 -8.36
N ALA A 200 -3.64 -19.36 -8.90
CA ALA A 200 -3.04 -18.33 -9.74
C ALA A 200 -1.93 -17.55 -9.00
N VAL A 201 -2.14 -17.24 -7.71
CA VAL A 201 -1.11 -16.62 -6.85
C VAL A 201 0.10 -17.54 -6.68
N VAL A 202 -0.12 -18.82 -6.40
CA VAL A 202 1.00 -19.79 -6.24
C VAL A 202 1.80 -19.94 -7.53
N ILE A 203 1.13 -20.00 -8.67
CA ILE A 203 1.77 -20.08 -10.00
C ILE A 203 2.59 -18.81 -10.27
N SER A 204 2.08 -17.63 -9.94
CA SER A 204 2.81 -16.39 -10.12
C SER A 204 4.07 -16.33 -9.25
N TYR A 205 3.99 -16.78 -7.99
CA TYR A 205 5.15 -16.86 -7.09
C TYR A 205 6.21 -17.88 -7.58
N LEU A 206 5.76 -19.03 -8.09
CA LEU A 206 6.65 -20.01 -8.71
C LEU A 206 7.35 -19.43 -9.94
N PHE A 207 6.62 -18.69 -10.78
CA PHE A 207 7.17 -17.99 -11.94
C PHE A 207 8.23 -16.97 -11.50
N SER A 208 7.94 -16.09 -10.56
CA SER A 208 8.87 -15.07 -10.08
C SER A 208 10.13 -15.68 -9.49
N PHE A 209 9.98 -16.73 -8.69
CA PHE A 209 11.12 -17.47 -8.14
C PHE A 209 11.97 -18.07 -9.25
N SER A 210 11.35 -18.76 -10.21
CA SER A 210 12.07 -19.43 -11.31
C SER A 210 12.77 -18.42 -12.22
N ALA A 211 12.06 -17.36 -12.61
CA ALA A 211 12.61 -16.30 -13.46
C ALA A 211 13.74 -15.53 -12.75
N SER A 212 13.56 -15.20 -11.46
CA SER A 212 14.61 -14.50 -10.70
C SER A 212 15.85 -15.36 -10.48
N THR A 213 15.66 -16.68 -10.27
CA THR A 213 16.76 -17.63 -10.14
C THR A 213 17.55 -17.71 -11.46
N LEU A 214 16.86 -17.85 -12.57
CA LEU A 214 17.48 -17.87 -13.89
C LEU A 214 18.25 -16.57 -14.16
N CYS A 215 17.61 -15.42 -13.94
CA CYS A 215 18.25 -14.12 -14.10
C CYS A 215 19.46 -13.94 -13.17
N PHE A 216 19.41 -14.46 -11.94
CA PHE A 216 20.54 -14.40 -11.01
C PHE A 216 21.77 -15.11 -11.57
N PHE A 217 21.62 -16.33 -12.07
CA PHE A 217 22.74 -17.10 -12.65
C PHE A 217 23.22 -16.53 -13.99
N ILE A 218 22.32 -16.10 -14.88
CA ILE A 218 22.69 -15.42 -16.14
C ILE A 218 23.50 -14.15 -15.86
N CYS A 219 23.14 -13.43 -14.81
CA CYS A 219 23.87 -12.22 -14.38
C CYS A 219 25.22 -12.52 -13.70
N GLY A 220 25.68 -13.78 -13.71
CA GLY A 220 26.95 -14.20 -13.09
C GLY A 220 26.87 -14.39 -11.58
N GLY A 221 25.66 -14.49 -11.00
CA GLY A 221 25.46 -14.78 -9.58
C GLY A 221 26.03 -16.13 -9.20
N LYS A 222 26.68 -16.19 -8.04
CA LYS A 222 27.23 -17.44 -7.46
C LYS A 222 26.80 -17.53 -5.99
N LEU A 223 26.58 -18.72 -5.52
CA LEU A 223 26.22 -19.01 -4.13
C LEU A 223 27.46 -19.46 -3.34
N ALA A 224 27.47 -19.19 -2.05
CA ALA A 224 28.49 -19.68 -1.11
C ALA A 224 27.87 -20.03 0.24
N SER A 225 28.62 -20.76 1.08
CA SER A 225 28.14 -21.21 2.41
C SER A 225 27.67 -20.04 3.28
N PRO A 226 26.50 -20.15 3.95
CA PRO A 226 25.87 -19.07 4.72
C PRO A 226 26.60 -18.69 6.01
N LYS A 227 27.47 -19.55 6.55
CA LYS A 227 27.95 -19.53 7.96
C LYS A 227 28.37 -18.14 8.49
N ARG A 228 29.14 -17.35 7.75
CA ARG A 228 29.66 -16.06 8.21
C ARG A 228 28.62 -14.94 8.19
N GLN A 229 27.68 -14.96 7.24
CA GLN A 229 26.70 -13.88 7.02
C GLN A 229 25.35 -14.15 7.68
N LEU A 230 25.11 -15.35 8.22
CA LEU A 230 23.82 -15.73 8.79
C LEU A 230 23.47 -14.90 10.03
N LYS A 231 24.39 -14.80 11.02
CA LYS A 231 24.15 -14.03 12.25
C LYS A 231 23.93 -12.54 12.00
N PRO A 232 24.76 -11.85 11.18
CA PRO A 232 24.49 -10.46 10.77
C PRO A 232 23.15 -10.30 10.04
N LEU A 233 22.79 -11.25 9.18
CA LEU A 233 21.52 -11.24 8.45
C LEU A 233 20.33 -11.34 9.42
N VAL A 234 20.32 -12.32 10.32
CA VAL A 234 19.24 -12.52 11.31
C VAL A 234 19.07 -11.28 12.18
N ASN A 235 20.17 -10.77 12.76
CA ASN A 235 20.12 -9.62 13.66
C ASN A 235 19.57 -8.34 12.97
N ALA A 236 19.85 -8.15 11.69
CA ALA A 236 19.35 -7.01 10.96
C ALA A 236 17.93 -7.23 10.38
N THR A 237 17.57 -8.47 10.05
CA THR A 237 16.25 -8.82 9.50
C THR A 237 15.17 -8.78 10.58
N LEU A 238 15.46 -9.29 11.78
CA LEU A 238 14.48 -9.48 12.85
C LEU A 238 13.72 -8.17 13.21
N PRO A 239 14.38 -7.02 13.50
CA PRO A 239 13.66 -5.79 13.83
C PRO A 239 12.77 -5.30 12.70
N ILE A 240 13.23 -5.38 11.45
CA ILE A 240 12.48 -4.92 10.27
C ILE A 240 11.24 -5.79 10.07
N THR A 241 11.41 -7.12 10.18
CA THR A 241 10.33 -8.09 10.04
C THR A 241 9.30 -7.92 11.16
N SER A 242 9.72 -7.72 12.42
CA SER A 242 8.81 -7.55 13.56
C SER A 242 7.87 -6.35 13.38
N VAL A 243 8.40 -5.22 12.92
CA VAL A 243 7.57 -4.02 12.63
C VAL A 243 6.54 -4.31 11.53
N ARG A 244 6.96 -4.93 10.43
CA ARG A 244 6.08 -5.26 9.31
C ARG A 244 5.03 -6.33 9.67
N ALA A 245 5.47 -7.35 10.42
CA ALA A 245 4.59 -8.42 10.89
C ALA A 245 3.51 -7.87 11.84
N GLY A 246 3.83 -6.89 12.69
CA GLY A 246 2.84 -6.21 13.52
C GLY A 246 1.72 -5.58 12.70
N GLY A 247 2.06 -4.89 11.60
CA GLY A 247 1.06 -4.34 10.67
C GLY A 247 0.23 -5.43 9.96
N ALA A 248 0.88 -6.50 9.51
CA ALA A 248 0.19 -7.62 8.87
C ALA A 248 -0.77 -8.33 9.85
N LEU A 249 -0.34 -8.51 11.12
CA LEU A 249 -1.19 -9.08 12.17
C LEU A 249 -2.44 -8.23 12.42
N VAL A 250 -2.33 -6.91 12.49
CA VAL A 250 -3.48 -6.02 12.66
C VAL A 250 -4.45 -6.18 11.48
N ASN A 251 -3.96 -6.14 10.25
CA ASN A 251 -4.81 -6.30 9.06
C ASN A 251 -5.48 -7.66 9.02
N SER A 252 -4.75 -8.73 9.37
CA SER A 252 -5.29 -10.08 9.45
C SER A 252 -6.32 -10.21 10.57
N ALA A 253 -6.05 -9.65 11.75
CA ALA A 253 -7.00 -9.65 12.85
C ALA A 253 -8.33 -9.01 12.46
N VAL A 254 -8.30 -7.87 11.78
CA VAL A 254 -9.51 -7.21 11.28
C VAL A 254 -10.24 -8.07 10.25
N ALA A 255 -9.51 -8.69 9.32
CA ALA A 255 -10.10 -9.54 8.28
C ALA A 255 -10.76 -10.80 8.84
N VAL A 256 -10.24 -11.33 9.96
CA VAL A 256 -10.81 -12.48 10.66
C VAL A 256 -11.97 -12.06 11.57
N LEU A 257 -11.77 -10.99 12.36
CA LEU A 257 -12.74 -10.57 13.37
C LEU A 257 -14.02 -9.99 12.76
N LEU A 258 -13.93 -9.25 11.66
CA LEU A 258 -15.11 -8.58 11.10
C LEU A 258 -16.19 -9.56 10.65
N PRO A 259 -15.92 -10.62 9.85
CA PRO A 259 -16.92 -11.62 9.53
C PRO A 259 -17.48 -12.31 10.78
N VAL A 260 -16.63 -12.69 11.74
CA VAL A 260 -17.06 -13.31 13.01
C VAL A 260 -18.01 -12.41 13.80
N MET A 261 -17.70 -11.11 13.88
CA MET A 261 -18.56 -10.17 14.62
C MET A 261 -19.86 -9.87 13.87
N LEU A 262 -19.86 -9.88 12.53
CA LEU A 262 -21.09 -9.79 11.74
C LEU A 262 -21.99 -11.00 11.98
N MET A 263 -21.44 -12.21 12.03
CA MET A 263 -22.21 -13.42 12.37
C MET A 263 -22.79 -13.32 13.78
N ARG A 264 -22.03 -12.84 14.76
CA ARG A 264 -22.54 -12.60 16.13
C ARG A 264 -23.61 -11.50 16.19
N ALA A 265 -23.60 -10.57 15.25
CA ALA A 265 -24.62 -9.53 15.09
C ALA A 265 -25.89 -10.04 14.37
N GLY A 266 -25.97 -11.33 14.01
CA GLY A 266 -27.14 -11.97 13.42
C GLY A 266 -27.11 -12.12 11.90
N PHE A 267 -26.01 -11.80 11.22
CA PHE A 267 -25.87 -12.07 9.80
C PHE A 267 -25.55 -13.57 9.56
N SER A 268 -26.00 -14.11 8.43
CA SER A 268 -25.59 -15.44 8.01
C SER A 268 -24.09 -15.47 7.66
N GLU A 269 -23.49 -16.65 7.64
CA GLU A 269 -22.09 -16.83 7.26
C GLU A 269 -21.79 -16.28 5.84
N SER A 270 -22.67 -16.58 4.88
CA SER A 270 -22.58 -16.09 3.51
C SER A 270 -22.71 -14.57 3.42
N ASP A 271 -23.67 -13.97 4.16
CA ASP A 271 -23.85 -12.51 4.18
C ASP A 271 -22.66 -11.80 4.82
N ALA A 272 -22.12 -12.35 5.91
CA ALA A 272 -20.95 -11.79 6.58
C ALA A 272 -19.71 -11.76 5.66
N LEU A 273 -19.47 -12.84 4.93
CA LEU A 273 -18.39 -12.91 3.94
C LEU A 273 -18.66 -12.01 2.73
N THR A 274 -19.90 -11.95 2.26
CA THR A 274 -20.32 -11.06 1.18
C THR A 274 -20.06 -9.60 1.54
N LEU A 275 -20.53 -9.16 2.71
CA LEU A 275 -20.31 -7.79 3.20
C LEU A 275 -18.82 -7.48 3.38
N PHE A 276 -18.06 -8.41 3.94
CA PHE A 276 -16.60 -8.26 4.05
C PHE A 276 -15.93 -8.15 2.68
N GLY A 277 -16.31 -9.01 1.71
CA GLY A 277 -15.80 -8.99 0.35
C GLY A 277 -16.10 -7.67 -0.38
N VAL A 278 -17.32 -7.16 -0.22
CA VAL A 278 -17.72 -5.85 -0.79
C VAL A 278 -16.87 -4.72 -0.20
N VAL A 279 -16.73 -4.67 1.13
CA VAL A 279 -15.99 -3.55 1.77
C VAL A 279 -14.49 -3.69 1.52
N SER A 280 -13.90 -4.85 1.86
CA SER A 280 -12.44 -5.07 1.83
C SER A 280 -11.92 -5.34 0.42
N GLY A 281 -12.68 -6.10 -0.39
CA GLY A 281 -12.25 -6.51 -1.73
C GLY A 281 -12.58 -5.51 -2.83
N MET A 282 -13.67 -4.74 -2.71
CA MET A 282 -14.13 -3.82 -3.75
C MET A 282 -13.99 -2.34 -3.35
N ALA A 283 -14.60 -1.91 -2.24
CA ALA A 283 -14.70 -0.49 -1.90
C ALA A 283 -13.36 0.11 -1.43
N ILE A 284 -12.68 -0.54 -0.47
CA ILE A 284 -11.43 -0.04 0.11
C ILE A 284 -10.34 0.15 -0.94
N PRO A 285 -10.07 -0.77 -1.88
CA PRO A 285 -9.05 -0.55 -2.91
C PRO A 285 -9.27 0.71 -3.73
N VAL A 286 -10.53 1.05 -4.04
CA VAL A 286 -10.88 2.29 -4.75
C VAL A 286 -10.59 3.51 -3.87
N LEU A 287 -11.02 3.48 -2.62
CA LEU A 287 -10.79 4.56 -1.65
C LEU A 287 -9.29 4.79 -1.37
N PHE A 288 -8.44 3.79 -1.57
CA PHE A 288 -7.00 3.90 -1.38
C PHE A 288 -6.23 4.38 -2.63
N ILE A 289 -6.88 4.55 -3.79
CA ILE A 289 -6.20 5.10 -4.98
C ILE A 289 -5.48 6.43 -4.69
N PRO A 290 -6.07 7.40 -3.96
CA PRO A 290 -5.39 8.65 -3.62
C PRO A 290 -4.11 8.48 -2.79
N SER A 291 -4.00 7.39 -2.06
CA SER A 291 -2.80 7.10 -1.26
C SER A 291 -1.53 6.97 -2.10
N THR A 292 -1.65 6.58 -3.36
CA THR A 292 -0.52 6.50 -4.29
C THR A 292 0.05 7.89 -4.61
N VAL A 293 -0.82 8.89 -4.77
CA VAL A 293 -0.42 10.28 -5.00
C VAL A 293 0.28 10.84 -3.76
N ILE A 294 -0.29 10.58 -2.57
CA ILE A 294 0.30 11.02 -1.30
C ILE A 294 1.65 10.32 -1.04
N GLY A 295 1.74 9.03 -1.39
CA GLY A 295 2.99 8.25 -1.32
C GLY A 295 4.09 8.83 -2.20
N SER A 296 3.78 9.19 -3.45
CA SER A 296 4.75 9.82 -4.36
C SER A 296 5.19 11.21 -3.88
N LEU A 297 4.27 12.01 -3.32
CA LEU A 297 4.60 13.27 -2.66
C LEU A 297 5.58 13.04 -1.49
N SER A 298 5.35 12.02 -0.69
CA SER A 298 6.23 11.65 0.43
C SER A 298 7.63 11.29 -0.02
N LEU A 299 7.79 10.55 -1.13
CA LEU A 299 9.10 10.19 -1.68
C LEU A 299 9.96 11.41 -2.04
N VAL A 300 9.33 12.50 -2.50
CA VAL A 300 10.04 13.75 -2.83
C VAL A 300 10.32 14.58 -1.57
N LEU A 301 9.35 14.64 -0.66
CA LEU A 301 9.46 15.48 0.55
C LEU A 301 10.41 14.92 1.61
N VAL A 302 10.45 13.60 1.80
CA VAL A 302 11.24 12.96 2.86
C VAL A 302 12.73 13.34 2.84
N PRO A 303 13.45 13.27 1.70
CA PRO A 303 14.84 13.67 1.64
C PRO A 303 15.07 15.16 1.92
N GLU A 304 14.18 16.05 1.40
CA GLU A 304 14.28 17.49 1.63
C GLU A 304 14.05 17.84 3.10
N LEU A 305 13.01 17.25 3.73
CA LEU A 305 12.71 17.48 5.14
C LEU A 305 13.82 16.96 6.05
N SER A 306 14.38 15.79 5.75
CA SER A 306 15.50 15.23 6.48
C SER A 306 16.73 16.15 6.41
N GLN A 307 17.08 16.64 5.21
CA GLN A 307 18.16 17.58 5.01
C GLN A 307 17.94 18.89 5.77
N ASP A 308 16.73 19.46 5.70
CA ASP A 308 16.38 20.71 6.38
C ASP A 308 16.38 20.56 7.91
N PHE A 309 15.92 19.42 8.43
CA PHE A 309 15.86 19.13 9.87
C PHE A 309 17.26 18.97 10.47
N TYR A 310 18.07 18.06 9.93
CA TYR A 310 19.41 17.80 10.42
C TYR A 310 20.39 18.95 10.09
N GLY A 311 20.15 19.68 9.00
CA GLY A 311 20.88 20.89 8.62
C GLY A 311 20.48 22.13 9.42
N LYS A 312 19.52 22.02 10.38
CA LYS A 312 19.01 23.11 11.22
C LYS A 312 18.45 24.32 10.44
N ASN A 313 18.02 24.10 9.18
CA ASN A 313 17.41 25.13 8.35
C ASN A 313 15.91 25.28 8.67
N THR A 314 15.62 25.91 9.81
CA THR A 314 14.26 25.99 10.36
C THR A 314 13.28 26.68 9.42
N LYS A 315 13.67 27.75 8.69
CA LYS A 315 12.78 28.47 7.78
C LYS A 315 12.32 27.58 6.61
N ARG A 316 13.25 26.85 6.01
CA ARG A 316 12.97 25.94 4.88
C ARG A 316 12.19 24.72 5.36
N LEU A 317 12.54 24.17 6.52
CA LEU A 317 11.83 23.06 7.16
C LEU A 317 10.34 23.39 7.35
N TYR A 318 10.00 24.50 8.00
CA TYR A 318 8.61 24.88 8.23
C TYR A 318 7.84 25.11 6.92
N LYS A 319 8.48 25.69 5.91
CA LYS A 319 7.88 25.87 4.59
C LYS A 319 7.55 24.53 3.93
N ASN A 320 8.47 23.56 3.95
CA ASN A 320 8.29 22.24 3.36
C ASN A 320 7.28 21.39 4.15
N LEU A 321 7.25 21.48 5.49
CA LEU A 321 6.24 20.88 6.34
C LEU A 321 4.82 21.38 6.01
N SER A 322 4.66 22.71 5.97
CA SER A 322 3.38 23.32 5.61
C SER A 322 2.93 22.93 4.21
N ARG A 323 3.85 22.93 3.23
CA ARG A 323 3.55 22.53 1.85
C ARG A 323 3.10 21.06 1.78
N GLY A 324 3.81 20.15 2.45
CA GLY A 324 3.47 18.73 2.46
C GLY A 324 2.07 18.46 3.02
N LEU A 325 1.76 19.02 4.19
CA LEU A 325 0.45 18.91 4.82
C LEU A 325 -0.66 19.51 3.95
N SER A 326 -0.40 20.69 3.39
CA SER A 326 -1.40 21.41 2.58
C SER A 326 -1.69 20.71 1.27
N VAL A 327 -0.67 20.25 0.54
CA VAL A 327 -0.86 19.52 -0.74
C VAL A 327 -1.58 18.21 -0.51
N SER A 328 -1.23 17.48 0.56
CA SER A 328 -1.92 16.23 0.90
C SER A 328 -3.41 16.45 1.18
N LEU A 329 -3.76 17.50 1.95
CA LEU A 329 -5.15 17.88 2.18
C LEU A 329 -5.87 18.31 0.89
N LEU A 330 -5.21 19.10 0.04
CA LEU A 330 -5.79 19.53 -1.23
C LEU A 330 -6.12 18.33 -2.13
N VAL A 331 -5.22 17.34 -2.21
CA VAL A 331 -5.48 16.10 -2.96
C VAL A 331 -6.74 15.40 -2.45
N SER A 332 -6.91 15.31 -1.14
CA SER A 332 -8.11 14.68 -0.55
C SER A 332 -9.38 15.48 -0.78
N LEU A 333 -9.31 16.80 -0.60
CA LEU A 333 -10.44 17.70 -0.83
C LEU A 333 -10.84 17.78 -2.32
N PHE A 334 -9.87 17.56 -3.22
CA PHE A 334 -10.14 17.44 -4.65
C PHE A 334 -10.87 16.15 -4.99
N LEU A 335 -10.42 15.01 -4.44
CA LEU A 335 -10.93 13.69 -4.81
C LEU A 335 -12.22 13.30 -4.05
N LEU A 336 -12.48 13.88 -2.89
CA LEU A 336 -13.66 13.57 -2.08
C LEU A 336 -14.96 13.77 -2.82
N PRO A 337 -15.23 14.93 -3.49
CA PRO A 337 -16.46 15.13 -4.28
C PRO A 337 -16.65 14.09 -5.38
N PHE A 338 -15.55 13.64 -5.99
CA PHE A 338 -15.59 12.60 -7.03
C PHE A 338 -16.10 11.27 -6.47
N PHE A 339 -15.50 10.77 -5.40
CA PHE A 339 -15.92 9.51 -4.81
C PHE A 339 -17.30 9.61 -4.19
N TYR A 340 -17.68 10.77 -3.67
CA TYR A 340 -19.03 10.98 -3.15
C TYR A 340 -20.09 10.99 -4.25
N ALA A 341 -19.85 11.72 -5.34
CA ALA A 341 -20.81 11.84 -6.45
C ALA A 341 -20.84 10.59 -7.34
N LEU A 342 -19.68 10.07 -7.70
CA LEU A 342 -19.52 8.99 -8.67
C LEU A 342 -19.43 7.60 -8.05
N GLY A 343 -19.25 7.50 -6.73
CA GLY A 343 -18.98 6.25 -6.02
C GLY A 343 -20.03 5.17 -6.28
N GLY A 344 -21.33 5.55 -6.30
CA GLY A 344 -22.42 4.63 -6.59
C GLY A 344 -22.30 3.95 -7.97
N ASP A 345 -21.95 4.73 -8.97
CA ASP A 345 -21.80 4.22 -10.34
C ASP A 345 -20.47 3.54 -10.59
N LEU A 346 -19.41 4.00 -9.91
CA LEU A 346 -18.13 3.29 -9.90
C LEU A 346 -18.28 1.86 -9.38
N GLY A 347 -19.02 1.67 -8.29
CA GLY A 347 -19.29 0.33 -7.76
C GLY A 347 -20.07 -0.55 -8.74
N ARG A 348 -21.09 0.00 -9.37
CA ARG A 348 -21.90 -0.72 -10.37
C ARG A 348 -21.10 -1.04 -11.64
N LEU A 349 -20.37 -0.06 -12.17
CA LEU A 349 -19.60 -0.26 -13.42
C LEU A 349 -18.36 -1.12 -13.23
N ALA A 350 -17.58 -0.89 -12.16
CA ALA A 350 -16.36 -1.66 -11.94
C ALA A 350 -16.69 -3.09 -11.45
N PHE A 351 -17.52 -3.19 -10.41
CA PHE A 351 -17.72 -4.44 -9.68
C PHE A 351 -19.08 -5.11 -9.92
N SER A 352 -19.97 -4.50 -10.72
CA SER A 352 -21.37 -4.93 -10.90
C SER A 352 -22.11 -5.05 -9.56
N ASN A 353 -21.74 -4.25 -8.56
CA ASN A 353 -22.24 -4.32 -7.20
C ASN A 353 -22.65 -2.93 -6.69
N ALA A 354 -23.94 -2.76 -6.36
CA ALA A 354 -24.48 -1.49 -5.89
C ALA A 354 -24.01 -1.15 -4.46
N LEU A 355 -23.87 -2.17 -3.59
CA LEU A 355 -23.38 -1.98 -2.22
C LEU A 355 -21.92 -1.49 -2.20
N ALA A 356 -21.08 -2.01 -3.09
CA ALA A 356 -19.71 -1.50 -3.25
C ALA A 356 -19.71 0.00 -3.56
N GLY A 357 -20.62 0.43 -4.43
CA GLY A 357 -20.77 1.85 -4.75
C GLY A 357 -21.22 2.70 -3.56
N GLU A 358 -22.13 2.18 -2.75
CA GLU A 358 -22.58 2.86 -1.53
C GLU A 358 -21.44 3.00 -0.50
N TYR A 359 -20.64 1.94 -0.31
CA TYR A 359 -19.46 1.99 0.56
C TYR A 359 -18.40 2.96 0.03
N ILE A 360 -18.17 3.03 -1.28
CA ILE A 360 -17.25 4.01 -1.89
C ILE A 360 -17.76 5.43 -1.62
N LYS A 361 -19.05 5.69 -1.87
CA LYS A 361 -19.68 7.00 -1.64
C LYS A 361 -19.55 7.43 -0.18
N LYS A 362 -20.01 6.63 0.76
CA LYS A 362 -19.95 6.95 2.21
C LYS A 362 -18.51 6.95 2.74
N GLY A 363 -17.66 6.05 2.23
CA GLY A 363 -16.25 5.95 2.59
C GLY A 363 -15.38 7.10 2.07
N SER A 364 -15.87 7.93 1.15
CA SER A 364 -15.10 9.06 0.60
C SER A 364 -14.58 10.03 1.68
N ILE A 365 -15.28 10.17 2.80
CA ILE A 365 -14.88 11.00 3.93
C ILE A 365 -13.56 10.53 4.58
N LEU A 366 -13.21 9.25 4.42
CA LEU A 366 -11.95 8.68 4.92
C LEU A 366 -10.71 9.30 4.26
N LEU A 367 -10.84 9.91 3.09
CA LEU A 367 -9.74 10.51 2.35
C LEU A 367 -9.01 11.57 3.17
N ILE A 368 -9.73 12.35 3.98
CA ILE A 368 -9.15 13.43 4.80
C ILE A 368 -8.24 12.87 5.90
N PRO A 369 -8.74 12.05 6.84
CA PRO A 369 -7.90 11.52 7.91
C PRO A 369 -6.80 10.59 7.37
N MET A 370 -7.06 9.81 6.31
CA MET A 370 -6.07 8.97 5.67
C MET A 370 -4.89 9.78 5.14
N SER A 371 -5.15 10.87 4.42
CA SER A 371 -4.10 11.71 3.85
C SER A 371 -3.25 12.37 4.92
N LEU A 372 -3.89 12.88 5.98
CA LEU A 372 -3.20 13.48 7.12
C LEU A 372 -2.35 12.46 7.88
N ALA A 373 -2.87 11.25 8.12
CA ALA A 373 -2.12 10.20 8.76
C ALA A 373 -0.87 9.81 7.95
N MET A 374 -1.03 9.58 6.64
CA MET A 374 0.06 9.18 5.76
C MET A 374 1.16 10.22 5.67
N ILE A 375 0.81 11.47 5.39
CA ILE A 375 1.82 12.53 5.21
C ILE A 375 2.51 12.88 6.53
N SER A 376 1.76 12.95 7.66
CA SER A 376 2.35 13.25 8.97
C SER A 376 3.29 12.13 9.45
N THR A 377 2.96 10.86 9.16
CA THR A 377 3.84 9.71 9.41
C THR A 377 5.14 9.84 8.59
N SER A 378 5.03 10.16 7.28
CA SER A 378 6.20 10.34 6.42
C SER A 378 7.08 11.50 6.87
N ILE A 379 6.48 12.60 7.31
CA ILE A 379 7.19 13.76 7.87
C ILE A 379 7.96 13.36 9.14
N LEU A 380 7.32 12.73 10.10
CA LEU A 380 7.97 12.31 11.34
C LEU A 380 9.07 11.29 11.12
N ASN A 381 8.88 10.34 10.20
CA ASN A 381 9.90 9.37 9.83
C ASN A 381 11.12 10.06 9.18
N SER A 382 10.92 11.10 8.36
CA SER A 382 12.02 11.88 7.78
C SER A 382 12.87 12.62 8.81
N MET A 383 12.29 12.89 9.99
CA MET A 383 12.94 13.56 11.12
C MET A 383 13.52 12.59 12.17
N GLY A 384 13.46 11.25 11.92
CA GLY A 384 14.00 10.23 12.81
C GLY A 384 13.07 9.82 13.96
N PHE A 385 11.77 10.09 13.87
CA PHE A 385 10.79 9.75 14.90
C PHE A 385 9.98 8.48 14.59
N GLU A 386 10.62 7.47 13.97
CA GLU A 386 9.96 6.21 13.56
C GLU A 386 9.36 5.44 14.73
N LYS A 387 9.98 5.48 15.91
CA LYS A 387 9.45 4.82 17.12
C LYS A 387 8.10 5.39 17.54
N GLN A 388 7.97 6.72 17.47
CA GLN A 388 6.73 7.42 17.84
C GLN A 388 5.62 7.16 16.81
N THR A 389 5.93 7.23 15.53
CA THR A 389 4.96 6.92 14.47
C THR A 389 4.48 5.48 14.55
N PHE A 390 5.36 4.55 14.89
CA PHE A 390 5.01 3.16 15.14
C PHE A 390 4.02 3.03 16.31
N LEU A 391 4.30 3.69 17.45
CA LEU A 391 3.38 3.70 18.59
C LEU A 391 2.01 4.29 18.23
N PHE A 392 1.98 5.41 17.51
CA PHE A 392 0.74 6.06 17.10
C PHE A 392 -0.06 5.25 16.09
N TYR A 393 0.63 4.50 15.22
CA TYR A 393 -0.01 3.51 14.34
C TYR A 393 -0.70 2.41 15.16
N PHE A 394 -0.04 1.85 16.17
CA PHE A 394 -0.64 0.81 17.01
C PHE A 394 -1.79 1.33 17.87
N LEU A 395 -1.74 2.59 18.34
CA LEU A 395 -2.88 3.22 18.99
C LEU A 395 -4.09 3.31 18.03
N GLY A 396 -3.87 3.77 16.81
CA GLY A 396 -4.91 3.79 15.77
C GLY A 396 -5.43 2.38 15.45
N ALA A 397 -4.54 1.40 15.35
CA ALA A 397 -4.91 0.01 15.11
C ALA A 397 -5.75 -0.59 16.26
N SER A 398 -5.42 -0.25 17.50
CA SER A 398 -6.23 -0.67 18.67
C SER A 398 -7.64 -0.08 18.62
N VAL A 399 -7.77 1.20 18.25
CA VAL A 399 -9.09 1.83 18.05
C VAL A 399 -9.86 1.13 16.92
N MET A 400 -9.20 0.78 15.82
CA MET A 400 -9.82 0.03 14.73
C MET A 400 -10.35 -1.33 15.19
N ILE A 401 -9.54 -2.09 15.94
CA ILE A 401 -9.95 -3.40 16.48
C ILE A 401 -11.16 -3.25 17.40
N ILE A 402 -11.16 -2.26 18.30
CA ILE A 402 -12.30 -1.98 19.17
C ILE A 402 -13.55 -1.66 18.34
N CYS A 403 -13.44 -0.83 17.32
CA CYS A 403 -14.56 -0.53 16.43
C CYS A 403 -15.10 -1.81 15.74
N VAL A 404 -14.21 -2.68 15.25
CA VAL A 404 -14.60 -3.93 14.60
C VAL A 404 -15.25 -4.92 15.57
N LEU A 405 -14.87 -4.89 16.84
CA LEU A 405 -15.49 -5.76 17.86
C LEU A 405 -16.89 -5.27 18.30
N VAL A 406 -17.11 -3.95 18.34
CA VAL A 406 -18.32 -3.36 18.94
C VAL A 406 -19.33 -2.91 17.88
N LEU A 407 -18.89 -2.20 16.84
CA LEU A 407 -19.80 -1.53 15.90
C LEU A 407 -20.59 -2.46 14.96
N PRO A 408 -20.17 -3.69 14.62
CA PRO A 408 -20.98 -4.57 13.77
C PRO A 408 -22.40 -4.80 14.29
N PHE A 409 -22.60 -4.78 15.60
CA PHE A 409 -23.93 -4.93 16.24
C PHE A 409 -24.87 -3.75 15.96
N PHE A 410 -24.34 -2.57 15.61
CA PHE A 410 -25.10 -1.33 15.40
C PHE A 410 -25.18 -0.93 13.92
N CYS A 411 -24.11 -1.12 13.17
CA CYS A 411 -23.99 -0.60 11.80
C CYS A 411 -23.46 -1.62 10.79
N GLY A 412 -23.45 -2.91 11.14
CA GLY A 412 -23.03 -3.98 10.25
C GLY A 412 -21.61 -3.74 9.71
N ALA A 413 -21.40 -3.98 8.41
CA ALA A 413 -20.08 -3.86 7.78
C ALA A 413 -19.56 -2.42 7.67
N TYR A 414 -20.38 -1.38 7.90
CA TYR A 414 -19.87 0.00 8.03
C TYR A 414 -18.89 0.16 9.20
N ALA A 415 -18.94 -0.75 10.18
CA ALA A 415 -17.98 -0.83 11.28
C ALA A 415 -16.53 -0.79 10.80
N TYR A 416 -16.24 -1.40 9.64
CA TYR A 416 -14.90 -1.40 9.06
C TYR A 416 -14.48 0.00 8.56
N LEU A 417 -15.37 0.70 7.83
CA LEU A 417 -15.08 2.06 7.37
C LEU A 417 -14.93 3.04 8.54
N ILE A 418 -15.82 2.94 9.52
CA ILE A 418 -15.77 3.76 10.74
C ILE A 418 -14.49 3.47 11.51
N GLY A 419 -14.13 2.20 11.68
CA GLY A 419 -12.90 1.78 12.33
C GLY A 419 -11.64 2.28 11.63
N LEU A 420 -11.59 2.21 10.29
CA LEU A 420 -10.51 2.81 9.49
C LEU A 420 -10.43 4.32 9.68
N GLY A 421 -11.58 5.01 9.64
CA GLY A 421 -11.64 6.46 9.86
C GLY A 421 -11.14 6.86 11.23
N ALA A 422 -11.59 6.16 12.28
CA ALA A 422 -11.16 6.37 13.65
C ALA A 422 -9.65 6.09 13.81
N SER A 423 -9.15 5.02 13.21
CA SER A 423 -7.72 4.67 13.23
C SER A 423 -6.85 5.74 12.57
N PHE A 424 -7.21 6.17 11.35
CA PHE A 424 -6.47 7.22 10.67
C PHE A 424 -6.57 8.56 11.40
N THR A 425 -7.73 8.89 11.94
CA THR A 425 -7.91 10.12 12.73
C THR A 425 -7.04 10.10 13.98
N THR A 426 -7.04 8.99 14.73
CA THR A 426 -6.20 8.82 15.92
C THR A 426 -4.72 8.97 15.58
N SER A 427 -4.26 8.25 14.53
CA SER A 427 -2.87 8.32 14.07
C SER A 427 -2.50 9.74 13.61
N ALA A 428 -3.37 10.39 12.83
CA ALA A 428 -3.14 11.76 12.35
C ALA A 428 -3.07 12.78 13.51
N VAL A 429 -4.00 12.70 14.46
CA VAL A 429 -4.03 13.59 15.63
C VAL A 429 -2.78 13.39 16.47
N CYS A 430 -2.42 12.16 16.81
CA CYS A 430 -1.19 11.89 17.59
C CYS A 430 0.06 12.39 16.86
N ASN A 431 0.19 12.13 15.57
CA ASN A 431 1.30 12.60 14.76
C ASN A 431 1.37 14.13 14.72
N LEU A 432 0.25 14.80 14.48
CA LEU A 432 0.20 16.26 14.38
C LEU A 432 0.46 16.92 15.75
N VAL A 433 -0.11 16.41 16.83
CA VAL A 433 0.16 16.92 18.20
C VAL A 433 1.65 16.77 18.54
N PHE A 434 2.25 15.62 18.23
CA PHE A 434 3.68 15.39 18.45
C PHE A 434 4.54 16.31 17.57
N LEU A 435 4.18 16.48 16.29
CA LEU A 435 4.85 17.40 15.37
C LEU A 435 4.77 18.85 15.87
N GLY A 436 3.63 19.28 16.40
CA GLY A 436 3.44 20.60 16.99
C GLY A 436 4.32 20.86 18.22
N LYS A 437 4.51 19.82 19.07
CA LYS A 437 5.44 19.90 20.21
C LYS A 437 6.90 20.03 19.76
N LYS A 438 7.30 19.34 18.68
CA LYS A 438 8.66 19.41 18.13
C LYS A 438 8.91 20.64 17.26
N CYS A 439 7.87 21.17 16.63
CA CYS A 439 7.93 22.30 15.70
C CYS A 439 6.88 23.39 16.09
N PRO A 440 7.02 24.08 17.22
CA PRO A 440 5.97 24.95 17.77
C PRO A 440 5.59 26.14 16.89
N LYS A 441 6.49 26.59 16.01
CA LYS A 441 6.21 27.68 15.07
C LYS A 441 5.40 27.22 13.84
N LEU A 442 5.24 25.92 13.62
CA LEU A 442 4.57 25.35 12.43
C LEU A 442 3.12 25.85 12.32
N TYR A 443 2.32 25.67 13.36
CA TYR A 443 0.91 26.09 13.35
C TYR A 443 0.76 27.61 13.21
N ARG A 444 1.64 28.40 13.85
CA ARG A 444 1.63 29.86 13.70
C ARG A 444 1.94 30.29 12.27
N GLN A 445 2.86 29.60 11.58
CA GLN A 445 3.17 29.88 10.17
C GLN A 445 2.07 29.41 9.21
N MET A 446 1.42 28.28 9.49
CA MET A 446 0.26 27.83 8.74
C MET A 446 -0.91 28.82 8.85
N LEU A 447 -1.10 29.46 10.00
CA LEU A 447 -2.15 30.46 10.20
C LEU A 447 -1.78 31.82 9.59
N LYS A 448 -0.50 32.25 9.62
CA LYS A 448 -0.04 33.57 9.13
C LYS A 448 0.12 33.69 7.61
N CYS A 449 -0.18 32.66 6.84
CA CYS A 449 -0.10 32.69 5.36
C CYS A 449 1.28 33.03 4.77
N GLU A 450 2.36 32.86 5.48
CA GLU A 450 3.73 33.11 4.97
C GLU A 450 4.22 32.02 3.95
N GLY A 451 3.40 30.98 3.71
CA GLY A 451 3.63 29.95 2.68
C GLY A 451 2.62 30.07 1.52
N GLN A 452 2.89 29.39 0.42
CA GLN A 452 2.03 29.39 -0.78
C GLN A 452 0.63 28.80 -0.55
N VAL A 453 0.42 28.06 0.55
CA VAL A 453 -0.88 27.48 0.92
C VAL A 453 -1.13 27.75 2.41
N CYS A 454 -2.20 28.46 2.71
CA CYS A 454 -2.62 28.85 4.04
C CYS A 454 -3.73 27.94 4.58
N VAL A 455 -3.91 27.86 5.90
CA VAL A 455 -5.06 27.17 6.53
C VAL A 455 -6.39 27.80 6.09
N HIS A 456 -6.44 29.09 5.93
CA HIS A 456 -7.65 29.81 5.48
C HIS A 456 -8.14 29.36 4.09
N PRO A 457 -7.29 29.21 3.04
CA PRO A 457 -7.69 28.59 1.78
C PRO A 457 -8.09 27.12 1.91
N LEU A 458 -7.45 26.35 2.79
CA LEU A 458 -7.84 24.97 3.06
C LEU A 458 -9.24 24.88 3.67
N PHE A 459 -9.55 25.75 4.62
CA PHE A 459 -10.91 25.86 5.20
C PHE A 459 -11.94 26.19 4.12
N LYS A 460 -11.63 27.14 3.22
CA LYS A 460 -12.46 27.41 2.04
C LYS A 460 -12.61 26.20 1.12
N GLY A 461 -11.54 25.42 0.95
CA GLY A 461 -11.58 24.16 0.20
C GLY A 461 -12.55 23.14 0.82
N VAL A 462 -12.55 22.99 2.14
CA VAL A 462 -13.50 22.11 2.85
C VAL A 462 -14.94 22.59 2.63
N VAL A 463 -15.19 23.88 2.73
CA VAL A 463 -16.54 24.45 2.49
C VAL A 463 -17.01 24.21 1.06
N CYS A 464 -16.12 24.17 0.06
CA CYS A 464 -16.47 23.89 -1.33
C CYS A 464 -16.78 22.40 -1.59
N VAL A 465 -16.38 21.48 -0.75
CA VAL A 465 -16.59 20.04 -0.96
C VAL A 465 -18.07 19.71 -1.02
N LEU A 466 -18.89 20.25 -0.12
CA LEU A 466 -20.34 19.97 -0.09
C LEU A 466 -21.06 20.45 -1.36
N PRO A 467 -20.93 21.72 -1.80
CA PRO A 467 -21.54 22.17 -3.06
C PRO A 467 -21.05 21.37 -4.27
N LEU A 468 -19.76 21.10 -4.37
CA LEU A 468 -19.20 20.31 -5.49
C LEU A 468 -19.72 18.87 -5.51
N SER A 469 -19.84 18.23 -4.35
CA SER A 469 -20.43 16.90 -4.23
C SER A 469 -21.89 16.90 -4.67
N PHE A 470 -22.64 17.95 -4.32
CA PHE A 470 -24.03 18.11 -4.68
C PHE A 470 -24.20 18.37 -6.20
N ILE A 471 -23.35 19.24 -6.77
CA ILE A 471 -23.30 19.47 -8.23
C ILE A 471 -23.06 18.16 -8.98
N GLY A 472 -22.09 17.36 -8.56
CA GLY A 472 -21.83 16.06 -9.16
C GLY A 472 -23.01 15.09 -9.04
N ALA A 473 -23.69 15.09 -7.89
CA ALA A 473 -24.87 14.25 -7.67
C ALA A 473 -26.07 14.64 -8.55
N ILE A 474 -26.16 15.91 -8.97
CA ILE A 474 -27.20 16.40 -9.91
C ILE A 474 -26.79 16.12 -11.35
N LEU A 475 -25.53 16.41 -11.72
CA LEU A 475 -25.06 16.26 -13.10
C LEU A 475 -25.08 14.81 -13.59
N LEU A 476 -24.77 13.87 -12.71
CA LEU A 476 -24.68 12.46 -13.05
C LEU A 476 -26.00 11.87 -13.58
N PRO A 477 -27.17 12.01 -12.90
CA PRO A 477 -28.44 11.53 -13.44
C PRO A 477 -28.89 12.29 -14.68
N LEU A 478 -28.53 13.59 -14.81
CA LEU A 478 -28.81 14.38 -15.99
C LEU A 478 -28.07 13.82 -17.21
N PHE A 479 -26.77 13.60 -17.08
CA PHE A 479 -25.98 13.03 -18.17
C PHE A 479 -26.37 11.58 -18.49
N LYS A 480 -26.82 10.78 -17.50
CA LYS A 480 -27.33 9.43 -17.74
C LYS A 480 -28.56 9.38 -18.62
N ARG A 481 -29.41 10.41 -18.61
CA ARG A 481 -30.58 10.49 -19.46
C ARG A 481 -30.23 10.73 -20.93
N ILE A 482 -29.07 11.33 -21.19
CA ILE A 482 -28.61 11.73 -22.52
C ILE A 482 -27.59 10.77 -23.10
N PHE A 483 -26.68 10.26 -22.23
CA PHE A 483 -25.51 9.46 -22.60
C PHE A 483 -25.51 8.12 -21.87
N GLY A 484 -24.86 7.12 -22.42
CA GLY A 484 -24.69 5.84 -21.76
C GLY A 484 -23.89 5.94 -20.42
N ALA A 485 -24.01 4.92 -19.57
CA ALA A 485 -23.47 4.94 -18.19
C ALA A 485 -21.97 5.30 -18.10
N PHE A 486 -21.14 4.79 -19.01
CA PHE A 486 -19.71 5.09 -19.04
C PHE A 486 -19.42 6.55 -19.43
N LEU A 487 -20.09 7.05 -20.47
CA LEU A 487 -19.87 8.42 -20.95
C LEU A 487 -20.42 9.45 -19.96
N SER A 488 -21.53 9.17 -19.29
CA SER A 488 -22.07 10.04 -18.25
C SER A 488 -21.12 10.15 -17.05
N LEU A 489 -20.46 9.06 -16.66
CA LEU A 489 -19.50 9.04 -15.57
C LEU A 489 -18.24 9.85 -15.91
N THR A 490 -17.71 9.69 -17.13
CA THR A 490 -16.55 10.45 -17.60
C THR A 490 -16.86 11.94 -17.72
N LEU A 491 -18.01 12.32 -18.31
CA LEU A 491 -18.44 13.71 -18.45
C LEU A 491 -18.67 14.38 -17.09
N THR A 492 -19.34 13.68 -16.16
CA THR A 492 -19.52 14.20 -14.79
C THR A 492 -18.17 14.36 -14.08
N GLY A 493 -17.26 13.40 -14.25
CA GLY A 493 -15.90 13.49 -13.72
C GLY A 493 -15.17 14.72 -14.25
N VAL A 494 -15.17 14.94 -15.56
CA VAL A 494 -14.55 16.12 -16.19
C VAL A 494 -15.21 17.42 -15.70
N ALA A 495 -16.53 17.47 -15.63
CA ALA A 495 -17.25 18.65 -15.11
C ALA A 495 -16.87 18.95 -13.66
N LEU A 496 -16.76 17.94 -12.79
CA LEU A 496 -16.32 18.10 -11.40
C LEU A 496 -14.87 18.61 -11.32
N VAL A 497 -13.96 18.12 -12.16
CA VAL A 497 -12.58 18.65 -12.24
C VAL A 497 -12.61 20.14 -12.56
N VAL A 498 -13.31 20.51 -13.61
CA VAL A 498 -13.40 21.91 -14.05
C VAL A 498 -14.03 22.79 -12.97
N CYS A 499 -15.16 22.38 -12.38
CA CYS A 499 -15.82 23.11 -11.31
C CYS A 499 -14.92 23.26 -10.08
N THR A 500 -14.19 22.20 -9.69
CA THR A 500 -13.27 22.24 -8.55
C THR A 500 -12.12 23.20 -8.80
N LEU A 501 -11.52 23.16 -9.98
CA LEU A 501 -10.45 24.09 -10.37
C LEU A 501 -10.95 25.54 -10.39
N ILE A 502 -12.12 25.81 -10.97
CA ILE A 502 -12.72 27.15 -11.01
C ILE A 502 -12.97 27.65 -9.57
N ALA A 503 -13.59 26.83 -8.73
CA ALA A 503 -13.84 27.18 -7.33
C ALA A 503 -12.53 27.47 -6.57
N TRP A 504 -11.49 26.69 -6.79
CA TRP A 504 -10.20 26.90 -6.14
C TRP A 504 -9.47 28.16 -6.64
N PHE A 505 -9.59 28.50 -7.93
CA PHE A 505 -9.09 29.77 -8.46
C PHE A 505 -9.89 30.96 -7.93
N ALA A 506 -11.23 30.89 -7.96
CA ALA A 506 -12.09 31.95 -7.46
C ALA A 506 -11.86 32.25 -5.98
N LEU A 507 -11.62 31.23 -5.17
CA LEU A 507 -11.34 31.37 -3.74
C LEU A 507 -9.85 31.65 -3.42
N LYS A 508 -9.00 31.80 -4.45
CA LYS A 508 -7.56 32.03 -4.32
C LYS A 508 -6.84 30.94 -3.49
N ILE A 509 -7.34 29.70 -3.55
CA ILE A 509 -6.71 28.53 -2.92
C ILE A 509 -5.39 28.20 -3.62
N ILE A 510 -5.40 28.25 -4.96
CA ILE A 510 -4.22 28.11 -5.81
C ILE A 510 -3.90 29.50 -6.39
N LYS A 511 -2.70 29.98 -6.16
CA LYS A 511 -2.18 31.19 -6.82
C LYS A 511 -1.51 30.78 -8.12
N MET A 512 -1.85 31.44 -9.22
CA MET A 512 -1.06 31.30 -10.44
C MET A 512 0.38 31.73 -10.17
N PRO A 513 1.40 31.00 -10.72
CA PRO A 513 2.75 31.51 -10.69
C PRO A 513 2.75 32.87 -11.37
N LYS A 514 3.19 33.91 -10.67
CA LYS A 514 3.50 35.17 -11.33
C LYS A 514 4.60 34.87 -12.33
N LYS A 515 4.34 35.16 -13.60
CA LYS A 515 5.32 35.14 -14.67
C LYS A 515 6.51 36.03 -14.33
#